data_736074e08fd4d9f76a2b06d16eca5629
#
_entry.id   736074e08fd4d9f76a2b06d16eca5629
#
_cell.length_a   1.000
_cell.length_b   1.000
_cell.length_c   1.000
_cell.angle_alpha   90.00
_cell.angle_beta   90.00
_cell.angle_gamma   90.00
#
_symmetry.space_group_name_H-M   'P 1'
#
loop_
_entity.id
_entity.type
_entity.pdbx_description
1 polymer ?
#
loop_
_entity_poly.entity_id
_entity_poly.type
_entity_poly.pdbx_seq_one_letter_code
_entity_poly.pdbx_strand_id
1 'polypeptide(L)'
;MPIAADPTPTFADYEHPDRLVSTQWLSAHIGTPGLKVVESDEDVLLYDVGHIPGAVKVDWHLDLNDPVERDYIDGEQFAALMSRKGISRDDTVVIYGDKSNWWAAYALWVFTLFGHEDVRLLDGGRDAWLAENRETTLDVPDSPVTEYPVVERDDAPIRAYASDVLSSLGTIPLIDVQIGRASCRERV
;
A
#
# COMPACT_ATOMS: atom_id res chain seq x y z
N MET A 1 15.77 2.49 13.25
CA MET A 1 15.50 3.95 13.33
C MET A 1 14.61 4.30 12.16
N PRO A 2 13.52 5.03 12.36
CA PRO A 2 12.66 5.42 11.25
C PRO A 2 13.45 6.22 10.20
N ILE A 3 13.16 5.95 8.95
CA ILE A 3 13.79 6.65 7.83
C ILE A 3 13.14 8.04 7.70
N ALA A 4 13.94 9.09 7.50
CA ALA A 4 13.43 10.46 7.42
C ALA A 4 12.31 10.58 6.38
N ALA A 5 11.32 11.44 6.66
CA ALA A 5 10.26 11.75 5.70
C ALA A 5 10.84 12.42 4.45
N ASP A 6 10.11 12.32 3.34
CA ASP A 6 10.47 13.01 2.11
C ASP A 6 10.26 14.52 2.28
N PRO A 7 11.30 15.34 2.06
CA PRO A 7 11.20 16.80 2.21
C PRO A 7 10.56 17.51 1.02
N THR A 8 9.98 16.80 0.06
CA THR A 8 9.36 17.37 -1.14
C THR A 8 8.31 18.41 -0.77
N PRO A 9 8.47 19.71 -1.16
CA PRO A 9 7.62 20.77 -0.65
C PRO A 9 6.14 20.64 -0.99
N THR A 10 5.80 20.02 -2.12
CA THR A 10 4.41 19.82 -2.56
C THR A 10 3.64 18.88 -1.64
N PHE A 11 4.33 18.05 -0.87
CA PHE A 11 3.67 17.16 0.09
C PHE A 11 3.17 17.89 1.33
N ALA A 12 3.73 19.07 1.65
CA ALA A 12 3.30 19.89 2.78
C ALA A 12 1.83 20.37 2.68
N ASP A 13 1.24 20.31 1.47
CA ASP A 13 -0.16 20.69 1.25
C ASP A 13 -1.14 19.59 1.66
N TYR A 14 -0.66 18.38 1.97
CA TYR A 14 -1.48 17.25 2.41
C TYR A 14 -1.53 17.15 3.93
N GLU A 15 -2.60 16.57 4.46
CA GLU A 15 -2.80 16.32 5.90
C GLU A 15 -1.73 15.39 6.48
N HIS A 16 -1.29 14.40 5.69
CA HIS A 16 -0.32 13.39 6.07
C HIS A 16 0.85 13.34 5.07
N PRO A 17 1.71 14.38 5.04
CA PRO A 17 2.84 14.43 4.12
C PRO A 17 3.86 13.30 4.34
N ASP A 18 3.95 12.79 5.56
CA ASP A 18 4.78 11.66 5.96
C ASP A 18 4.37 10.33 5.32
N ARG A 19 3.14 10.23 4.77
CA ARG A 19 2.63 9.06 4.06
C ARG A 19 3.00 9.04 2.58
N LEU A 20 3.70 10.04 2.08
CA LEU A 20 4.07 10.15 0.67
C LEU A 20 5.58 10.17 0.50
N VAL A 21 6.05 9.56 -0.58
CA VAL A 21 7.45 9.66 -1.03
C VAL A 21 7.51 9.88 -2.53
N SER A 22 8.45 10.72 -2.97
CA SER A 22 8.75 10.92 -4.39
C SER A 22 9.62 9.79 -4.95
N THR A 23 9.60 9.64 -6.26
CA THR A 23 10.50 8.72 -6.97
C THR A 23 11.98 9.06 -6.71
N GLN A 24 12.31 10.34 -6.57
CA GLN A 24 13.65 10.79 -6.25
C GLN A 24 14.08 10.34 -4.86
N TRP A 25 13.21 10.53 -3.86
CA TRP A 25 13.48 10.09 -2.50
C TRP A 25 13.66 8.58 -2.43
N LEU A 26 12.75 7.81 -3.02
CA LEU A 26 12.82 6.35 -3.02
C LEU A 26 14.11 5.87 -3.70
N SER A 27 14.45 6.40 -4.88
CA SER A 27 15.68 6.05 -5.61
C SER A 27 16.95 6.28 -4.78
N ALA A 28 16.96 7.33 -3.96
CA ALA A 28 18.11 7.64 -3.08
C ALA A 28 18.20 6.73 -1.84
N HIS A 29 17.09 6.06 -1.48
CA HIS A 29 17.02 5.26 -0.25
C HIS A 29 16.92 3.74 -0.50
N ILE A 30 16.80 3.28 -1.75
CA ILE A 30 16.82 1.84 -2.08
C ILE A 30 18.08 1.19 -1.46
N GLY A 31 17.89 0.05 -0.79
CA GLY A 31 18.97 -0.67 -0.10
C GLY A 31 19.31 -0.13 1.30
N THR A 32 18.65 0.92 1.76
CA THR A 32 18.81 1.38 3.14
C THR A 32 18.25 0.33 4.12
N PRO A 33 19.01 -0.08 5.14
CA PRO A 33 18.50 -1.00 6.15
C PRO A 33 17.23 -0.46 6.82
N GLY A 34 16.19 -1.28 6.93
CA GLY A 34 14.90 -0.89 7.47
C GLY A 34 13.96 -0.22 6.44
N LEU A 35 14.37 -0.11 5.16
CA LEU A 35 13.45 0.24 4.07
C LEU A 35 13.01 -1.02 3.33
N LYS A 36 11.71 -1.16 3.14
CA LYS A 36 11.11 -2.21 2.32
C LYS A 36 10.26 -1.57 1.22
N VAL A 37 10.40 -2.07 0.02
CA VAL A 37 9.58 -1.64 -1.12
C VAL A 37 8.62 -2.76 -1.45
N VAL A 38 7.35 -2.43 -1.63
CA VAL A 38 6.26 -3.38 -1.94
C VAL A 38 5.59 -2.96 -3.23
N GLU A 39 5.49 -3.89 -4.19
CA GLU A 39 4.68 -3.71 -5.40
C GLU A 39 3.34 -4.41 -5.22
N SER A 40 2.25 -3.68 -5.44
CA SER A 40 0.88 -4.20 -5.41
C SER A 40 0.08 -3.62 -6.58
N ASP A 41 -0.02 -4.42 -7.64
CA ASP A 41 -0.61 -4.05 -8.93
C ASP A 41 -2.00 -4.68 -9.14
N GLU A 42 -2.81 -4.07 -10.00
CA GLU A 42 -3.99 -4.72 -10.57
C GLU A 42 -3.57 -5.91 -11.45
N ASP A 43 -2.63 -5.66 -12.35
CA ASP A 43 -2.01 -6.72 -13.15
C ASP A 43 -0.76 -7.24 -12.44
N VAL A 44 -0.95 -8.28 -11.64
CA VAL A 44 0.12 -8.92 -10.84
C VAL A 44 1.28 -9.48 -11.67
N LEU A 45 1.15 -9.57 -13.01
CA LEU A 45 2.22 -10.01 -13.90
C LEU A 45 3.22 -8.88 -14.20
N LEU A 46 2.87 -7.63 -13.91
CA LEU A 46 3.77 -6.49 -14.15
C LEU A 46 5.05 -6.59 -13.33
N TYR A 47 4.98 -7.13 -12.13
CA TYR A 47 6.17 -7.39 -11.31
C TYR A 47 7.21 -8.25 -12.06
N ASP A 48 6.74 -9.29 -12.75
CA ASP A 48 7.60 -10.27 -13.42
C ASP A 48 8.22 -9.73 -14.73
N VAL A 49 7.72 -8.61 -15.27
CA VAL A 49 8.29 -7.94 -16.45
C VAL A 49 9.20 -6.76 -16.11
N GLY A 50 9.34 -6.46 -14.83
CA GLY A 50 10.27 -5.46 -14.29
C GLY A 50 9.68 -4.67 -13.14
N HIS A 51 10.37 -4.65 -12.02
CA HIS A 51 9.98 -3.97 -10.78
C HIS A 51 11.10 -3.09 -10.24
N ILE A 52 10.78 -2.23 -9.28
CA ILE A 52 11.78 -1.39 -8.59
C ILE A 52 12.79 -2.30 -7.87
N PRO A 53 14.10 -2.06 -7.97
CA PRO A 53 15.11 -2.90 -7.31
C PRO A 53 14.83 -3.07 -5.81
N GLY A 54 14.83 -4.33 -5.36
CA GLY A 54 14.55 -4.69 -3.97
C GLY A 54 13.07 -4.74 -3.59
N ALA A 55 12.15 -4.48 -4.52
CA ALA A 55 10.72 -4.59 -4.26
C ALA A 55 10.29 -6.05 -4.10
N VAL A 56 9.42 -6.30 -3.13
CA VAL A 56 8.71 -7.57 -2.96
C VAL A 56 7.28 -7.44 -3.46
N LYS A 57 6.78 -8.48 -4.13
CA LYS A 57 5.41 -8.53 -4.63
C LYS A 57 4.42 -8.85 -3.50
N VAL A 58 3.35 -8.09 -3.42
CA VAL A 58 2.15 -8.40 -2.62
C VAL A 58 0.95 -8.42 -3.55
N ASP A 59 0.39 -9.60 -3.76
CA ASP A 59 -0.83 -9.77 -4.55
C ASP A 59 -2.03 -9.34 -3.70
N TRP A 60 -2.65 -8.21 -4.06
CA TRP A 60 -3.77 -7.68 -3.30
C TRP A 60 -4.93 -8.67 -3.13
N HIS A 61 -5.15 -9.53 -4.13
CA HIS A 61 -6.25 -10.49 -4.13
C HIS A 61 -5.93 -11.76 -3.34
N LEU A 62 -4.74 -12.32 -3.53
CA LEU A 62 -4.37 -13.61 -2.93
C LEU A 62 -3.70 -13.45 -1.56
N ASP A 63 -2.95 -12.36 -1.36
CA ASP A 63 -2.18 -12.15 -0.13
C ASP A 63 -2.95 -11.33 0.93
N LEU A 64 -3.89 -10.44 0.51
CA LEU A 64 -4.54 -9.49 1.43
C LEU A 64 -6.03 -9.77 1.69
N ASN A 65 -6.63 -10.73 0.99
CA ASN A 65 -8.01 -11.11 1.20
C ASN A 65 -8.11 -12.54 1.74
N ASP A 66 -9.12 -12.78 2.58
CA ASP A 66 -9.44 -14.13 3.03
C ASP A 66 -9.96 -14.97 1.84
N PRO A 67 -9.45 -16.19 1.65
CA PRO A 67 -9.85 -17.02 0.52
C PRO A 67 -11.29 -17.59 0.60
N VAL A 68 -11.91 -17.51 1.76
CA VAL A 68 -13.23 -18.11 2.04
C VAL A 68 -14.25 -17.04 2.35
N GLU A 69 -13.90 -16.10 3.20
CA GLU A 69 -14.75 -14.98 3.60
C GLU A 69 -14.53 -13.78 2.69
N ARG A 70 -15.58 -13.00 2.45
CA ARG A 70 -15.46 -11.78 1.65
C ARG A 70 -14.96 -10.63 2.53
N ASP A 71 -13.74 -10.79 3.05
CA ASP A 71 -13.08 -9.84 3.93
C ASP A 71 -11.56 -9.92 3.75
N TYR A 72 -10.81 -9.15 4.53
CA TYR A 72 -9.34 -9.20 4.58
C TYR A 72 -8.87 -10.40 5.39
N ILE A 73 -7.60 -10.74 5.23
CA ILE A 73 -6.89 -11.69 6.08
C ILE A 73 -6.96 -11.27 7.55
N ASP A 74 -6.74 -12.23 8.44
CA ASP A 74 -6.64 -11.98 9.89
C ASP A 74 -5.22 -11.58 10.33
N GLY A 75 -5.04 -11.33 11.63
CA GLY A 75 -3.76 -10.89 12.20
C GLY A 75 -2.66 -11.95 12.10
N GLU A 76 -2.98 -13.22 12.21
CA GLU A 76 -2.02 -14.33 12.07
C GLU A 76 -1.56 -14.44 10.62
N GLN A 77 -2.49 -14.37 9.68
CA GLN A 77 -2.23 -14.43 8.24
C GLN A 77 -1.37 -13.22 7.80
N PHE A 78 -1.69 -12.01 8.30
CA PHE A 78 -0.92 -10.80 8.00
C PHE A 78 0.51 -10.92 8.55
N ALA A 79 0.69 -11.33 9.81
CA ALA A 79 2.01 -11.51 10.41
C ALA A 79 2.85 -12.55 9.64
N ALA A 80 2.23 -13.66 9.25
CA ALA A 80 2.87 -14.68 8.44
C ALA A 80 3.27 -14.16 7.04
N LEU A 81 2.41 -13.35 6.41
CA LEU A 81 2.72 -12.71 5.13
C LEU A 81 3.92 -11.77 5.26
N MET A 82 3.90 -10.84 6.22
CA MET A 82 5.01 -9.90 6.45
C MET A 82 6.31 -10.65 6.71
N SER A 83 6.27 -11.66 7.56
CA SER A 83 7.44 -12.49 7.87
C SER A 83 8.02 -13.15 6.61
N ARG A 84 7.19 -13.75 5.77
CA ARG A 84 7.62 -14.37 4.50
C ARG A 84 8.21 -13.35 3.51
N LYS A 85 7.69 -12.12 3.50
CA LYS A 85 8.18 -11.03 2.64
C LYS A 85 9.42 -10.33 3.22
N GLY A 86 9.91 -10.77 4.38
CA GLY A 86 11.09 -10.18 5.03
C GLY A 86 10.85 -8.77 5.56
N ILE A 87 9.60 -8.47 5.91
CA ILE A 87 9.18 -7.19 6.50
C ILE A 87 9.11 -7.33 8.01
N SER A 88 9.71 -6.41 8.74
CA SER A 88 9.65 -6.30 10.19
C SER A 88 8.72 -5.18 10.62
N ARG A 89 8.23 -5.25 11.85
CA ARG A 89 7.29 -4.25 12.40
C ARG A 89 7.82 -2.81 12.36
N ASP A 90 9.13 -2.66 12.52
CA ASP A 90 9.82 -1.36 12.61
C ASP A 90 10.35 -0.88 11.25
N ASP A 91 10.09 -1.60 10.16
CA ASP A 91 10.52 -1.19 8.84
C ASP A 91 9.64 -0.03 8.32
N THR A 92 10.26 0.88 7.58
CA THR A 92 9.56 1.81 6.69
C THR A 92 9.17 1.05 5.44
N VAL A 93 7.87 0.96 5.16
CA VAL A 93 7.36 0.27 3.96
C VAL A 93 6.89 1.30 2.94
N VAL A 94 7.46 1.28 1.74
CA VAL A 94 6.99 2.09 0.61
C VAL A 94 6.24 1.18 -0.35
N ILE A 95 4.97 1.49 -0.58
CA ILE A 95 4.10 0.71 -1.47
C ILE A 95 3.90 1.50 -2.78
N TYR A 96 3.93 0.79 -3.90
CA TYR A 96 3.61 1.34 -5.20
C TYR A 96 2.87 0.32 -6.06
N GLY A 97 2.24 0.78 -7.14
CA GLY A 97 1.56 -0.09 -8.08
C GLY A 97 1.20 0.61 -9.38
N ASP A 98 0.49 -0.11 -10.23
CA ASP A 98 -0.09 0.36 -11.49
C ASP A 98 -1.39 1.15 -11.27
N LYS A 99 -2.04 1.53 -12.37
CA LYS A 99 -3.36 2.19 -12.37
C LYS A 99 -3.45 3.36 -11.37
N SER A 100 -2.45 4.23 -11.37
CA SER A 100 -2.36 5.37 -10.46
C SER A 100 -2.41 4.96 -8.98
N ASN A 101 -1.72 3.89 -8.64
CA ASN A 101 -1.63 3.34 -7.27
C ASN A 101 -2.94 2.80 -6.68
N TRP A 102 -3.91 2.43 -7.49
CA TRP A 102 -5.21 1.99 -6.95
C TRP A 102 -5.06 0.87 -5.92
N TRP A 103 -4.38 -0.21 -6.29
CA TRP A 103 -4.19 -1.33 -5.37
C TRP A 103 -3.06 -1.13 -4.36
N ALA A 104 -2.10 -0.27 -4.68
CA ALA A 104 -1.11 0.17 -3.70
C ALA A 104 -1.75 0.95 -2.55
N ALA A 105 -2.73 1.82 -2.84
CA ALA A 105 -3.50 2.52 -1.82
C ALA A 105 -4.37 1.57 -0.98
N TYR A 106 -4.93 0.52 -1.61
CA TYR A 106 -5.63 -0.54 -0.89
C TYR A 106 -4.68 -1.30 0.05
N ALA A 107 -3.50 -1.69 -0.44
CA ALA A 107 -2.51 -2.37 0.38
C ALA A 107 -2.06 -1.49 1.56
N LEU A 108 -1.80 -0.19 1.33
CA LEU A 108 -1.48 0.78 2.39
C LEU A 108 -2.56 0.80 3.47
N TRP A 109 -3.82 0.82 3.06
CA TRP A 109 -4.94 0.81 3.99
C TRP A 109 -4.98 -0.49 4.81
N VAL A 110 -4.76 -1.67 4.19
CA VAL A 110 -4.69 -2.95 4.91
C VAL A 110 -3.54 -2.95 5.92
N PHE A 111 -2.34 -2.47 5.54
CA PHE A 111 -1.22 -2.32 6.48
C PHE A 111 -1.59 -1.43 7.69
N THR A 112 -2.36 -0.37 7.43
CA THR A 112 -2.84 0.53 8.49
C THR A 112 -3.84 -0.15 9.43
N LEU A 113 -4.73 -1.02 8.93
CA LEU A 113 -5.65 -1.82 9.76
C LEU A 113 -4.91 -2.70 10.77
N PHE A 114 -3.77 -3.28 10.36
CA PHE A 114 -2.90 -4.05 11.25
C PHE A 114 -1.87 -3.18 12.00
N GLY A 115 -2.05 -1.87 11.96
CA GLY A 115 -1.28 -0.90 12.72
C GLY A 115 0.20 -0.83 12.32
N HIS A 116 0.59 -1.15 11.09
CA HIS A 116 1.95 -0.89 10.63
C HIS A 116 2.19 0.63 10.60
N GLU A 117 3.12 1.12 11.43
CA GLU A 117 3.21 2.55 11.71
C GLU A 117 3.75 3.37 10.56
N ASP A 118 4.86 2.91 9.94
CA ASP A 118 5.55 3.64 8.87
C ASP A 118 5.32 2.98 7.50
N VAL A 119 4.11 3.19 6.96
CA VAL A 119 3.74 2.78 5.61
C VAL A 119 3.48 4.02 4.75
N ARG A 120 4.12 4.09 3.58
CA ARG A 120 4.13 5.24 2.68
C ARG A 120 3.74 4.81 1.26
N LEU A 121 3.21 5.74 0.49
CA LEU A 121 2.85 5.54 -0.91
C LEU A 121 3.86 6.27 -1.81
N LEU A 122 4.34 5.61 -2.86
CA LEU A 122 5.14 6.25 -3.89
C LEU A 122 4.26 7.14 -4.75
N ASP A 123 4.48 8.45 -4.72
CA ASP A 123 3.73 9.41 -5.53
C ASP A 123 3.92 9.13 -7.03
N GLY A 124 2.79 9.03 -7.75
CA GLY A 124 2.75 8.66 -9.15
C GLY A 124 3.01 7.17 -9.46
N GLY A 125 3.33 6.36 -8.46
CA GLY A 125 3.44 4.90 -8.55
C GLY A 125 4.40 4.39 -9.62
N ARG A 126 4.05 3.23 -10.18
CA ARG A 126 4.83 2.59 -11.25
C ARG A 126 4.98 3.47 -12.47
N ASP A 127 3.91 4.19 -12.85
CA ASP A 127 3.90 5.01 -14.06
C ASP A 127 4.93 6.16 -13.98
N ALA A 128 5.02 6.85 -12.83
CA ALA A 128 6.00 7.92 -12.62
C ALA A 128 7.43 7.37 -12.64
N TRP A 129 7.67 6.23 -11.98
CA TRP A 129 8.99 5.58 -11.97
C TRP A 129 9.49 5.28 -13.39
N LEU A 130 8.63 4.69 -14.22
CA LEU A 130 8.95 4.36 -15.60
C LEU A 130 9.07 5.61 -16.50
N ALA A 131 8.20 6.59 -16.33
CA ALA A 131 8.25 7.85 -17.10
C ALA A 131 9.54 8.64 -16.88
N GLU A 132 10.12 8.52 -15.68
CA GLU A 132 11.42 9.10 -15.34
C GLU A 132 12.61 8.24 -15.80
N ASN A 133 12.37 7.13 -16.51
CA ASN A 133 13.38 6.18 -16.97
C ASN A 133 14.29 5.66 -15.82
N ARG A 134 13.71 5.46 -14.64
CA ARG A 134 14.44 4.89 -13.51
C ARG A 134 14.66 3.40 -13.68
N GLU A 135 15.69 2.89 -13.00
CA GLU A 135 16.08 1.48 -13.07
C GLU A 135 14.95 0.55 -12.62
N THR A 136 14.76 -0.53 -13.38
CA THR A 136 13.94 -1.69 -13.00
C THR A 136 14.77 -2.96 -13.10
N THR A 137 14.39 -3.99 -12.36
CA THR A 137 15.05 -5.28 -12.35
C THR A 137 14.05 -6.42 -12.50
N LEU A 138 14.54 -7.58 -12.88
CA LEU A 138 13.82 -8.87 -12.83
C LEU A 138 14.26 -9.70 -11.62
N ASP A 139 15.26 -9.24 -10.88
CA ASP A 139 15.83 -9.98 -9.75
C ASP A 139 14.90 -9.90 -8.54
N VAL A 140 14.29 -11.02 -8.20
CA VAL A 140 13.46 -11.13 -6.98
C VAL A 140 14.39 -11.10 -5.77
N PRO A 141 14.18 -10.16 -4.83
CA PRO A 141 15.06 -10.04 -3.68
C PRO A 141 14.98 -11.28 -2.78
N ASP A 142 16.16 -11.79 -2.40
CA ASP A 142 16.25 -12.80 -1.34
C ASP A 142 16.08 -12.12 0.02
N SER A 143 14.84 -12.04 0.45
CA SER A 143 14.50 -11.43 1.73
C SER A 143 14.50 -12.49 2.83
N PRO A 144 15.39 -12.41 3.83
CA PRO A 144 15.35 -13.34 4.94
C PRO A 144 14.02 -13.25 5.68
N VAL A 145 13.49 -14.40 6.07
CA VAL A 145 12.26 -14.45 6.86
C VAL A 145 12.46 -13.69 8.18
N THR A 146 11.52 -12.80 8.50
CA THR A 146 11.51 -12.04 9.75
C THR A 146 10.52 -12.64 10.74
N GLU A 147 10.46 -12.08 11.95
CA GLU A 147 9.47 -12.40 12.95
C GLU A 147 8.55 -11.19 13.16
N TYR A 148 7.45 -11.17 12.39
CA TYR A 148 6.46 -10.09 12.50
C TYR A 148 5.45 -10.43 13.60
N PRO A 149 5.18 -9.52 14.56
CA PRO A 149 4.25 -9.79 15.65
C PRO A 149 2.80 -9.89 15.13
N VAL A 150 2.03 -10.80 15.71
CA VAL A 150 0.59 -10.87 15.45
C VAL A 150 -0.09 -9.67 16.09
N VAL A 151 -0.82 -8.90 15.30
CA VAL A 151 -1.63 -7.77 15.75
C VAL A 151 -3.01 -7.93 15.12
N GLU A 152 -4.04 -7.90 15.97
CA GLU A 152 -5.41 -7.88 15.46
C GLU A 152 -5.69 -6.56 14.77
N ARG A 153 -6.43 -6.62 13.66
CA ARG A 153 -6.77 -5.41 12.91
C ARG A 153 -7.72 -4.53 13.73
N ASP A 154 -7.53 -3.23 13.63
CA ASP A 154 -8.45 -2.23 14.18
C ASP A 154 -9.26 -1.58 13.06
N ASP A 155 -10.48 -2.07 12.88
CA ASP A 155 -11.40 -1.57 11.85
C ASP A 155 -12.04 -0.23 12.24
N ALA A 156 -12.20 0.03 13.55
CA ALA A 156 -13.03 1.12 14.05
C ALA A 156 -12.64 2.53 13.56
N PRO A 157 -11.35 2.89 13.43
CA PRO A 157 -10.98 4.25 13.02
C PRO A 157 -11.17 4.53 11.52
N ILE A 158 -11.03 3.51 10.66
CA ILE A 158 -10.85 3.72 9.21
C ILE A 158 -11.74 2.86 8.33
N ARG A 159 -12.67 2.06 8.91
CA ARG A 159 -13.63 1.25 8.17
C ARG A 159 -15.05 1.60 8.58
N ALA A 160 -15.92 1.75 7.60
CA ALA A 160 -17.35 1.95 7.82
C ALA A 160 -18.13 0.79 7.18
N TYR A 161 -19.05 0.22 7.93
CA TYR A 161 -19.98 -0.79 7.44
C TYR A 161 -21.25 -0.14 6.88
N ALA A 162 -22.08 -0.91 6.18
CA ALA A 162 -23.30 -0.39 5.58
C ALA A 162 -24.22 0.31 6.59
N SER A 163 -24.32 -0.22 7.83
CA SER A 163 -25.05 0.39 8.94
C SER A 163 -24.53 1.79 9.28
N ASP A 164 -23.21 1.95 9.31
CA ASP A 164 -22.54 3.21 9.66
C ASP A 164 -22.78 4.26 8.58
N VAL A 165 -22.64 3.84 7.32
CA VAL A 165 -22.94 4.69 6.16
C VAL A 165 -24.39 5.14 6.19
N LEU A 166 -25.35 4.23 6.39
CA LEU A 166 -26.78 4.55 6.43
C LEU A 166 -27.11 5.51 7.56
N SER A 167 -26.53 5.33 8.74
CA SER A 167 -26.77 6.22 9.89
C SER A 167 -26.15 7.60 9.72
N SER A 168 -25.13 7.71 8.86
CA SER A 168 -24.39 8.94 8.60
C SER A 168 -24.96 9.76 7.44
N LEU A 169 -25.93 9.23 6.69
CA LEU A 169 -26.54 9.95 5.57
C LEU A 169 -27.12 11.29 6.01
N GLY A 170 -26.71 12.36 5.35
CA GLY A 170 -27.15 13.72 5.62
C GLY A 170 -26.57 14.40 6.86
N THR A 171 -25.67 13.71 7.61
CA THR A 171 -24.98 14.25 8.78
C THR A 171 -23.51 14.52 8.54
N ILE A 172 -22.84 13.69 7.72
CA ILE A 172 -21.46 13.87 7.30
C ILE A 172 -21.35 13.82 5.78
N PRO A 173 -20.35 14.48 5.18
CA PRO A 173 -20.08 14.34 3.75
C PRO A 173 -19.72 12.89 3.40
N LEU A 174 -20.35 12.36 2.36
CA LEU A 174 -19.98 11.09 1.75
C LEU A 174 -19.35 11.35 0.39
N ILE A 175 -18.17 10.81 0.17
CA ILE A 175 -17.43 10.95 -1.08
C ILE A 175 -17.31 9.57 -1.71
N ASP A 176 -17.94 9.39 -2.88
CA ASP A 176 -17.74 8.21 -3.71
C ASP A 176 -16.56 8.47 -4.65
N VAL A 177 -15.47 7.72 -4.44
CA VAL A 177 -14.24 7.82 -5.26
C VAL A 177 -14.28 6.89 -6.48
N GLN A 178 -15.36 6.14 -6.67
CA GLN A 178 -15.51 5.30 -7.85
C GLN A 178 -15.76 6.17 -9.10
N ILE A 179 -14.77 6.21 -9.97
CA ILE A 179 -14.89 6.81 -11.30
C ILE A 179 -15.19 5.70 -12.31
N GLY A 180 -16.43 5.27 -12.39
CA GLY A 180 -16.83 4.25 -13.34
C GLY A 180 -18.13 4.61 -14.06
N ARG A 181 -18.29 4.11 -15.29
CA ARG A 181 -19.54 4.26 -16.08
C ARG A 181 -20.77 3.66 -15.38
N ALA A 182 -20.58 2.82 -14.36
CA ALA A 182 -21.66 2.23 -13.60
C ALA A 182 -22.31 3.25 -12.64
N SER A 183 -21.54 4.11 -11.99
CA SER A 183 -22.09 5.14 -11.08
C SER A 183 -22.87 6.24 -11.79
N CYS A 184 -22.68 6.40 -13.12
CA CYS A 184 -23.42 7.37 -13.92
C CYS A 184 -24.75 6.84 -14.47
N ARG A 185 -25.06 5.54 -14.35
CA ARG A 185 -26.29 4.95 -14.91
C ARG A 185 -27.47 4.86 -13.95
N GLU A 186 -27.29 5.12 -12.68
CA GLU A 186 -28.36 5.00 -11.67
C GLU A 186 -29.00 6.34 -11.27
N ARG A 187 -28.78 7.39 -12.06
CA ARG A 187 -29.55 8.64 -11.91
C ARG A 187 -30.54 8.79 -13.07
N VAL A 188 -31.61 8.02 -13.01
CA VAL A 188 -32.88 8.36 -13.70
C VAL A 188 -34.00 8.11 -12.72
#